data_03a18d947f8ad241a4faef5a7632a871
#
_entry.id   03a18d947f8ad241a4faef5a7632a871
#
_cell.length_a   1.000
_cell.length_b   1.000
_cell.length_c   1.000
_cell.angle_alpha   90.00
_cell.angle_beta   90.00
_cell.angle_gamma   90.00
#
_symmetry.space_group_name_H-M   'P 1'
#
loop_
_entity.id
_entity.type
_entity.pdbx_description
1 polymer ?
#
loop_
_entity_poly.entity_id
_entity_poly.type
_entity_poly.pdbx_seq_one_letter_code
_entity_poly.pdbx_strand_id
1 'polypeptide(L)'
;DTLSLREKIAAFQAAYIRCIDRNELENWPDFFLPQCQYTVTTADNHRAGLAAGLIWASNRAMLQDRISALRHANIYERHSYRHIVGLPFIVDSQAQTASSETPFMVARIMHDGETSLYCTGIYHDVYNTSANTLRLKSRIVVCDSSRIDTLMAIPL
;
A
#
# COMPACT_ATOMS: atom_id res chain seq x y z
N ASP A 1 13.59 -23.98 -8.08
CA ASP A 1 12.21 -23.89 -7.63
C ASP A 1 11.55 -22.64 -8.18
N THR A 2 10.55 -22.86 -9.06
CA THR A 2 9.89 -21.75 -9.75
C THR A 2 8.54 -21.51 -9.08
N LEU A 3 8.42 -20.40 -8.35
CA LEU A 3 7.14 -19.98 -7.78
C LEU A 3 6.22 -19.48 -8.90
N SER A 4 4.93 -19.79 -8.78
CA SER A 4 3.92 -19.21 -9.66
C SER A 4 3.84 -17.70 -9.47
N LEU A 5 3.26 -17.01 -10.45
CA LEU A 5 3.06 -15.55 -10.32
C LEU A 5 2.22 -15.22 -9.09
N ARG A 6 1.16 -16.00 -8.83
CA ARG A 6 0.32 -15.78 -7.64
C ARG A 6 1.12 -15.93 -6.35
N GLU A 7 1.97 -16.94 -6.25
CA GLU A 7 2.83 -17.14 -5.09
C GLU A 7 3.82 -16.00 -4.92
N LYS A 8 4.40 -15.49 -6.01
CA LYS A 8 5.31 -14.34 -5.97
C LYS A 8 4.59 -13.09 -5.49
N ILE A 9 3.38 -12.84 -5.98
CA ILE A 9 2.58 -11.68 -5.56
C ILE A 9 2.16 -11.83 -4.10
N ALA A 10 1.74 -13.02 -3.67
CA ALA A 10 1.39 -13.27 -2.27
C ALA A 10 2.58 -13.02 -1.34
N ALA A 11 3.77 -13.49 -1.72
CA ALA A 11 5.00 -13.25 -0.96
C ALA A 11 5.36 -11.75 -0.93
N PHE A 12 5.16 -11.06 -2.04
CA PHE A 12 5.35 -9.61 -2.11
C PHE A 12 4.44 -8.88 -1.14
N GLN A 13 3.15 -9.20 -1.12
CA GLN A 13 2.18 -8.58 -0.21
C GLN A 13 2.55 -8.83 1.25
N ALA A 14 2.96 -10.06 1.57
CA ALA A 14 3.38 -10.42 2.93
C ALA A 14 4.59 -9.57 3.37
N ALA A 15 5.58 -9.40 2.51
CA ALA A 15 6.76 -8.57 2.80
C ALA A 15 6.40 -7.09 2.95
N TYR A 16 5.51 -6.59 2.10
CA TYR A 16 5.05 -5.21 2.11
C TYR A 16 4.36 -4.85 3.44
N ILE A 17 3.35 -5.62 3.83
CA ILE A 17 2.63 -5.34 5.08
C ILE A 17 3.52 -5.54 6.31
N ARG A 18 4.43 -6.52 6.27
CA ARG A 18 5.38 -6.74 7.35
C ARG A 18 6.30 -5.53 7.54
N CYS A 19 6.76 -4.93 6.45
CA CYS A 19 7.57 -3.72 6.48
C CYS A 19 6.86 -2.57 7.19
N ILE A 20 5.60 -2.30 6.82
CA ILE A 20 4.81 -1.21 7.43
C ILE A 20 4.50 -1.55 8.89
N ASP A 21 4.02 -2.75 9.17
CA ASP A 21 3.58 -3.15 10.51
C ASP A 21 4.73 -3.19 11.52
N ARG A 22 5.95 -3.44 11.04
CA ARG A 22 7.16 -3.40 11.88
C ARG A 22 7.78 -2.02 11.98
N ASN A 23 7.14 -1.00 11.40
CA ASN A 23 7.66 0.38 11.39
C ASN A 23 9.03 0.51 10.69
N GLU A 24 9.32 -0.36 9.74
CA GLU A 24 10.51 -0.32 8.90
C GLU A 24 10.25 0.55 7.66
N LEU A 25 9.70 1.75 7.86
CA LEU A 25 9.14 2.58 6.80
C LEU A 25 10.20 3.12 5.84
N GLU A 26 11.46 3.20 6.26
CA GLU A 26 12.57 3.59 5.39
C GLU A 26 12.77 2.60 4.23
N ASN A 27 12.34 1.34 4.42
CA ASN A 27 12.41 0.30 3.39
C ASN A 27 11.16 0.22 2.52
N TRP A 28 10.07 0.89 2.91
CA TRP A 28 8.81 0.87 2.17
C TRP A 28 8.93 1.37 0.73
N PRO A 29 9.65 2.50 0.44
CA PRO A 29 9.76 2.96 -0.94
C PRO A 29 10.45 1.96 -1.89
N ASP A 30 11.24 1.03 -1.36
CA ASP A 30 11.97 0.03 -2.17
C ASP A 30 11.04 -1.01 -2.81
N PHE A 31 9.79 -1.12 -2.36
CA PHE A 31 8.78 -1.96 -3.02
C PHE A 31 8.31 -1.38 -4.36
N PHE A 32 8.69 -0.14 -4.67
CA PHE A 32 8.24 0.58 -5.85
C PHE A 32 9.39 0.80 -6.82
N LEU A 33 9.05 0.89 -8.11
CA LEU A 33 10.01 1.37 -9.12
C LEU A 33 10.34 2.84 -8.87
N PRO A 34 11.51 3.34 -9.36
CA PRO A 34 11.83 4.77 -9.26
C PRO A 34 10.74 5.67 -9.85
N GLN A 35 10.18 5.27 -11.00
CA GLN A 35 9.00 5.89 -11.58
C GLN A 35 7.80 5.03 -11.24
N CYS A 36 6.95 5.51 -10.34
CA CYS A 36 5.83 4.76 -9.82
C CYS A 36 4.66 5.69 -9.50
N GLN A 37 3.51 5.08 -9.25
CA GLN A 37 2.35 5.79 -8.73
C GLN A 37 1.88 5.10 -7.46
N TYR A 38 1.67 5.88 -6.41
CA TYR A 38 1.02 5.42 -5.18
C TYR A 38 -0.12 6.37 -4.85
N THR A 39 -1.31 5.84 -4.71
CA THR A 39 -2.51 6.64 -4.42
C THR A 39 -3.34 5.91 -3.38
N VAL A 40 -3.81 6.63 -2.37
CA VAL A 40 -4.84 6.15 -1.46
C VAL A 40 -6.10 6.97 -1.72
N THR A 41 -7.18 6.29 -2.08
CA THR A 41 -8.46 6.91 -2.43
C THR A 41 -9.61 6.12 -1.83
N THR A 42 -10.83 6.59 -2.04
CA THR A 42 -12.04 5.89 -1.60
C THR A 42 -12.73 5.21 -2.77
N ALA A 43 -13.58 4.22 -2.47
CA ALA A 43 -14.34 3.51 -3.49
C ALA A 43 -15.24 4.46 -4.30
N ASP A 44 -15.83 5.46 -3.65
CA ASP A 44 -16.68 6.45 -4.33
C ASP A 44 -15.88 7.29 -5.33
N ASN A 45 -14.72 7.81 -4.90
CA ASN A 45 -13.86 8.61 -5.78
C ASN A 45 -13.29 7.77 -6.92
N HIS A 46 -12.92 6.53 -6.63
CA HIS A 46 -12.37 5.61 -7.64
C HIS A 46 -13.43 5.30 -8.73
N ARG A 47 -14.66 5.00 -8.34
CA ARG A 47 -15.76 4.75 -9.29
C ARG A 47 -16.09 5.99 -10.13
N ALA A 48 -16.00 7.18 -9.53
CA ALA A 48 -16.25 8.44 -10.24
C ALA A 48 -15.07 8.86 -11.14
N GLY A 49 -13.96 8.12 -11.14
CA GLY A 49 -12.77 8.46 -11.93
C GLY A 49 -12.06 9.71 -11.44
N LEU A 50 -12.25 10.10 -10.18
CA LEU A 50 -11.61 11.28 -9.62
C LEU A 50 -10.16 10.99 -9.27
N ALA A 51 -9.26 11.87 -9.71
CA ALA A 51 -7.83 11.75 -9.46
C ALA A 51 -7.46 12.10 -8.02
N ALA A 52 -8.31 12.82 -7.31
CA ALA A 52 -8.05 13.25 -5.94
C ALA A 52 -8.06 12.06 -4.98
N GLY A 53 -6.99 11.92 -4.19
CA GLY A 53 -6.88 10.90 -3.16
C GLY A 53 -6.48 11.51 -1.83
N LEU A 54 -6.52 10.68 -0.78
CA LEU A 54 -6.04 11.06 0.55
C LEU A 54 -4.52 11.19 0.58
N ILE A 55 -3.84 10.36 -0.21
CA ILE A 55 -2.39 10.37 -0.42
C ILE A 55 -2.14 10.19 -1.91
N TRP A 56 -1.11 10.87 -2.40
CA TRP A 56 -0.70 10.75 -3.80
C TRP A 56 0.80 10.95 -3.93
N ALA A 57 1.46 10.08 -4.70
CA ALA A 57 2.87 10.21 -5.04
C ALA A 57 3.10 9.68 -6.45
N SER A 58 3.93 10.35 -7.22
CA SER A 58 4.20 10.02 -8.63
C SER A 58 5.61 9.47 -8.88
N ASN A 59 6.40 9.28 -7.83
CA ASN A 59 7.73 8.67 -7.92
C ASN A 59 8.19 8.21 -6.54
N ARG A 60 9.26 7.40 -6.52
CA ARG A 60 9.84 6.88 -5.28
C ARG A 60 10.36 7.99 -4.36
N ALA A 61 10.94 9.04 -4.93
CA ALA A 61 11.48 10.15 -4.14
C ALA A 61 10.40 10.81 -3.28
N MET A 62 9.18 10.96 -3.80
CA MET A 62 8.04 11.48 -3.03
C MET A 62 7.66 10.56 -1.87
N LEU A 63 7.77 9.24 -2.05
CA LEU A 63 7.54 8.27 -0.98
C LEU A 63 8.59 8.41 0.11
N GLN A 64 9.86 8.54 -0.27
CA GLN A 64 10.97 8.76 0.67
C GLN A 64 10.78 10.05 1.46
N ASP A 65 10.39 11.14 0.78
CA ASP A 65 10.12 12.43 1.42
C ASP A 65 8.99 12.32 2.45
N ARG A 66 7.96 11.55 2.12
CA ARG A 66 6.84 11.32 3.03
C ARG A 66 7.30 10.62 4.31
N ILE A 67 8.14 9.61 4.20
CA ILE A 67 8.68 8.91 5.37
C ILE A 67 9.60 9.82 6.17
N SER A 68 10.45 10.58 5.52
CA SER A 68 11.31 11.57 6.19
C SER A 68 10.48 12.57 6.98
N ALA A 69 9.43 13.13 6.37
CA ALA A 69 8.52 14.06 7.04
C ALA A 69 7.83 13.42 8.25
N LEU A 70 7.40 12.16 8.12
CA LEU A 70 6.77 11.41 9.22
C LEU A 70 7.74 11.27 10.41
N ARG A 71 9.00 10.94 10.16
CA ARG A 71 10.00 10.75 11.21
C ARG A 71 10.34 12.05 11.95
N HIS A 72 10.24 13.20 11.27
CA HIS A 72 10.55 14.50 11.85
C HIS A 72 9.34 15.21 12.42
N ALA A 73 8.11 14.76 12.10
CA ALA A 73 6.89 15.38 12.59
C ALA A 73 6.41 14.70 13.87
N ASN A 74 6.10 15.51 14.91
CA ASN A 74 5.49 15.03 16.16
C ASN A 74 4.05 15.53 16.29
N ILE A 75 3.35 15.65 15.16
CA ILE A 75 2.01 16.26 15.12
C ILE A 75 0.88 15.24 15.07
N TYR A 76 1.20 13.94 15.07
CA TYR A 76 0.18 12.89 15.07
C TYR A 76 0.32 12.03 16.32
N GLU A 77 -0.79 11.45 16.78
CA GLU A 77 -0.79 10.53 17.90
C GLU A 77 -0.11 9.22 17.51
N ARG A 78 0.81 8.74 18.35
CA ARG A 78 1.56 7.52 18.09
C ARG A 78 0.63 6.33 17.98
N HIS A 79 0.79 5.55 16.93
CA HIS A 79 0.00 4.36 16.67
C HIS A 79 0.78 3.38 15.80
N SER A 80 0.27 2.17 15.72
CA SER A 80 0.79 1.13 14.82
C SER A 80 -0.36 0.50 14.07
N TYR A 81 -0.03 -0.24 13.02
CA TYR A 81 -0.99 -0.99 12.21
C TYR A 81 -0.75 -2.49 12.32
N ARG A 82 -1.82 -3.25 12.11
CA ARG A 82 -1.75 -4.66 11.77
C ARG A 82 -2.57 -4.87 10.50
N HIS A 83 -1.88 -5.24 9.42
CA HIS A 83 -2.53 -5.56 8.15
C HIS A 83 -2.84 -7.04 8.08
N ILE A 84 -3.99 -7.36 7.48
CA ILE A 84 -4.32 -8.69 6.99
C ILE A 84 -4.66 -8.54 5.51
N VAL A 85 -4.06 -9.36 4.65
CA VAL A 85 -4.36 -9.34 3.22
C VAL A 85 -4.93 -10.69 2.80
N GLY A 86 -5.87 -10.65 1.86
CA GLY A 86 -6.43 -11.85 1.25
C GLY A 86 -5.54 -12.36 0.12
N LEU A 87 -6.03 -13.36 -0.59
CA LEU A 87 -5.33 -13.91 -1.75
C LEU A 87 -5.41 -12.93 -2.93
N PRO A 88 -4.31 -12.74 -3.67
CA PRO A 88 -4.34 -11.88 -4.83
C PRO A 88 -5.13 -12.53 -5.97
N PHE A 89 -5.96 -11.73 -6.62
CA PHE A 89 -6.63 -12.07 -7.85
C PHE A 89 -5.84 -11.45 -9.01
N ILE A 90 -5.34 -12.28 -9.92
CA ILE A 90 -4.55 -11.81 -11.06
C ILE A 90 -5.53 -11.36 -12.14
N VAL A 91 -5.49 -10.05 -12.46
CA VAL A 91 -6.36 -9.44 -13.45
C VAL A 91 -5.79 -9.62 -14.86
N ASP A 92 -4.46 -9.44 -15.00
CA ASP A 92 -3.78 -9.48 -16.28
C ASP A 92 -2.32 -9.86 -16.07
N SER A 93 -1.74 -10.54 -17.07
CA SER A 93 -0.34 -10.93 -17.05
C SER A 93 0.23 -10.81 -18.46
N GLN A 94 1.21 -9.93 -18.62
CA GLN A 94 1.92 -9.67 -19.87
C GLN A 94 3.38 -10.11 -19.73
N ALA A 95 4.18 -9.93 -20.79
CA ALA A 95 5.58 -10.34 -20.81
C ALA A 95 6.41 -9.66 -19.70
N GLN A 96 6.14 -8.38 -19.41
CA GLN A 96 6.94 -7.57 -18.48
C GLN A 96 6.14 -6.96 -17.36
N THR A 97 4.83 -7.13 -17.34
CA THR A 97 3.95 -6.56 -16.33
C THR A 97 2.88 -7.55 -15.90
N ALA A 98 2.35 -7.36 -14.70
CA ALA A 98 1.18 -8.09 -14.22
C ALA A 98 0.33 -7.15 -13.39
N SER A 99 -0.96 -7.40 -13.36
CA SER A 99 -1.92 -6.63 -12.56
C SER A 99 -2.67 -7.55 -11.62
N SER A 100 -2.91 -7.09 -10.40
CA SER A 100 -3.68 -7.87 -9.42
C SER A 100 -4.57 -6.98 -8.58
N GLU A 101 -5.58 -7.60 -7.99
CA GLU A 101 -6.42 -7.01 -6.96
C GLU A 101 -6.28 -7.86 -5.70
N THR A 102 -5.99 -7.23 -4.57
CA THR A 102 -5.82 -7.93 -3.29
C THR A 102 -6.63 -7.23 -2.22
N PRO A 103 -7.62 -7.92 -1.61
CA PRO A 103 -8.37 -7.32 -0.51
C PRO A 103 -7.49 -7.21 0.73
N PHE A 104 -7.71 -6.17 1.51
CA PHE A 104 -6.96 -5.96 2.74
C PHE A 104 -7.85 -5.39 3.83
N MET A 105 -7.40 -5.55 5.07
CA MET A 105 -7.94 -4.86 6.22
C MET A 105 -6.80 -4.45 7.15
N VAL A 106 -6.98 -3.33 7.85
CA VAL A 106 -5.96 -2.77 8.74
C VAL A 106 -6.61 -2.46 10.09
N ALA A 107 -6.08 -3.06 11.15
CA ALA A 107 -6.36 -2.63 12.51
C ALA A 107 -5.37 -1.54 12.91
N ARG A 108 -5.85 -0.53 13.63
CA ARG A 108 -5.00 0.53 14.18
C ARG A 108 -4.95 0.39 15.69
N ILE A 109 -3.75 0.36 16.23
CA ILE A 109 -3.49 0.25 17.66
C ILE A 109 -2.88 1.58 18.12
N MET A 110 -3.62 2.32 18.96
CA MET A 110 -3.15 3.58 19.52
C MET A 110 -2.13 3.31 20.63
N HIS A 111 -1.36 4.33 21.01
CA HIS A 111 -0.30 4.17 22.02
C HIS A 111 -0.83 3.70 23.38
N ASP A 112 -2.10 3.97 23.70
CA ASP A 112 -2.76 3.52 24.93
C ASP A 112 -3.31 2.09 24.84
N GLY A 113 -3.17 1.45 23.68
CA GLY A 113 -3.65 0.10 23.40
C GLY A 113 -5.04 0.03 22.79
N GLU A 114 -5.76 1.14 22.65
CA GLU A 114 -7.05 1.14 21.97
C GLU A 114 -6.89 0.64 20.55
N THR A 115 -7.61 -0.43 20.19
CA THR A 115 -7.51 -1.11 18.90
C THR A 115 -8.84 -1.05 18.18
N SER A 116 -8.82 -0.62 16.94
CA SER A 116 -10.01 -0.50 16.11
C SER A 116 -9.72 -0.96 14.70
N LEU A 117 -10.78 -1.40 13.99
CA LEU A 117 -10.69 -1.61 12.55
C LEU A 117 -10.60 -0.23 11.89
N TYR A 118 -9.46 0.06 11.28
CA TYR A 118 -9.18 1.38 10.72
C TYR A 118 -9.67 1.51 9.28
N CYS A 119 -9.39 0.51 8.45
CA CYS A 119 -9.69 0.57 7.03
C CYS A 119 -9.82 -0.83 6.44
N THR A 120 -10.73 -0.99 5.50
CA THR A 120 -10.80 -2.14 4.59
C THR A 120 -10.80 -1.64 3.16
N GLY A 121 -10.32 -2.46 2.24
CA GLY A 121 -10.29 -2.05 0.84
C GLY A 121 -9.62 -3.07 -0.06
N ILE A 122 -9.20 -2.58 -1.22
CA ILE A 122 -8.54 -3.40 -2.24
C ILE A 122 -7.29 -2.65 -2.71
N TYR A 123 -6.18 -3.37 -2.83
CA TYR A 123 -4.99 -2.92 -3.55
C TYR A 123 -5.18 -3.22 -5.03
N HIS A 124 -5.22 -2.20 -5.86
CA HIS A 124 -5.16 -2.32 -7.31
C HIS A 124 -3.72 -2.10 -7.75
N ASP A 125 -3.05 -3.16 -8.17
CA ASP A 125 -1.61 -3.17 -8.38
C ASP A 125 -1.22 -3.44 -9.82
N VAL A 126 -0.15 -2.78 -10.25
CA VAL A 126 0.58 -3.12 -11.47
C VAL A 126 2.05 -3.33 -11.08
N TYR A 127 2.58 -4.49 -11.44
CA TYR A 127 3.96 -4.89 -11.13
C TYR A 127 4.82 -4.90 -12.38
N ASN A 128 6.12 -4.61 -12.20
CA ASN A 128 7.14 -4.98 -13.17
C ASN A 128 7.58 -6.42 -12.88
N THR A 129 7.45 -7.29 -13.85
CA THR A 129 7.82 -8.71 -13.76
C THR A 129 9.06 -9.06 -14.58
N SER A 130 9.71 -8.08 -15.19
CA SER A 130 10.89 -8.31 -16.04
C SER A 130 12.17 -8.56 -15.23
N ALA A 131 12.20 -8.18 -13.96
CA ALA A 131 13.32 -8.41 -13.06
C ALA A 131 13.03 -9.59 -12.13
N ASN A 132 14.07 -10.12 -11.46
CA ASN A 132 13.91 -11.23 -10.51
C ASN A 132 13.09 -10.82 -9.27
N THR A 133 13.14 -9.56 -8.88
CA THR A 133 12.39 -9.03 -7.75
C THR A 133 11.19 -8.25 -8.26
N LEU A 134 9.99 -8.59 -7.78
CA LEU A 134 8.79 -7.81 -8.08
C LEU A 134 8.88 -6.43 -7.47
N ARG A 135 8.51 -5.41 -8.25
CA ARG A 135 8.33 -4.04 -7.76
C ARG A 135 7.06 -3.45 -8.35
N LEU A 136 6.44 -2.58 -7.58
CA LEU A 136 5.23 -1.89 -7.99
C LEU A 136 5.55 -0.77 -8.98
N LYS A 137 4.91 -0.84 -10.13
CA LYS A 137 4.79 0.29 -11.05
C LYS A 137 3.70 1.23 -10.57
N SER A 138 2.62 0.67 -10.01
CA SER A 138 1.48 1.41 -9.49
C SER A 138 0.79 0.62 -8.39
N ARG A 139 0.42 1.29 -7.31
CA ARG A 139 -0.52 0.80 -6.31
C ARG A 139 -1.57 1.85 -6.06
N ILE A 140 -2.81 1.51 -6.32
CA ILE A 140 -3.95 2.32 -5.94
C ILE A 140 -4.64 1.61 -4.79
N VAL A 141 -4.58 2.20 -3.61
CA VAL A 141 -5.24 1.68 -2.40
C VAL A 141 -6.65 2.27 -2.39
N VAL A 142 -7.64 1.42 -2.64
CA VAL A 142 -9.04 1.85 -2.69
C VAL A 142 -9.71 1.44 -1.38
N CYS A 143 -9.99 2.42 -0.54
CA CYS A 143 -10.66 2.20 0.75
C CYS A 143 -12.17 2.12 0.54
N ASP A 144 -12.80 1.13 1.17
CA ASP A 144 -14.24 0.87 1.00
C ASP A 144 -15.11 1.99 1.55
N SER A 145 -14.70 2.59 2.67
CA SER A 145 -15.44 3.66 3.33
C SER A 145 -14.86 5.02 2.98
N SER A 146 -15.74 6.01 2.77
CA SER A 146 -15.34 7.42 2.65
C SER A 146 -15.03 8.06 4.00
N ARG A 147 -15.36 7.38 5.11
CA ARG A 147 -15.11 7.85 6.48
C ARG A 147 -13.76 7.37 6.96
N ILE A 148 -12.71 7.93 6.38
CA ILE A 148 -11.33 7.67 6.80
C ILE A 148 -10.82 8.90 7.52
N ASP A 149 -10.08 8.65 8.62
CA ASP A 149 -9.37 9.71 9.32
C ASP A 149 -8.47 10.45 8.32
N THR A 150 -8.68 11.77 8.21
CA THR A 150 -7.97 12.61 7.23
C THR A 150 -6.49 12.76 7.54
N LEU A 151 -6.05 12.40 8.75
CA LEU A 151 -4.65 12.40 9.15
C LEU A 151 -4.06 11.00 9.03
N MET A 152 -3.96 10.51 7.79
CA MET A 152 -3.26 9.26 7.53
C MET A 152 -1.76 9.53 7.53
N ALA A 153 -1.10 9.28 8.67
CA ALA A 153 0.33 9.50 8.80
C ALA A 153 1.13 8.34 8.23
N ILE A 154 0.84 7.11 8.67
CA ILE A 154 1.49 5.90 8.19
C ILE A 154 0.78 5.44 6.92
N PRO A 155 1.52 5.10 5.84
CA PRO A 155 0.90 4.63 4.60
C PRO A 155 0.24 3.26 4.77
N LEU A 156 -0.69 2.97 3.88
CA LEU A 156 -1.39 1.68 3.82
C LEU A 156 -0.74 0.73 2.83
#